data_377b9a90e9867b6442ae486ffffe71b5
#
_entry.id   377b9a90e9867b6442ae486ffffe71b5
#
_cell.length_a   1.000
_cell.length_b   1.000
_cell.length_c   1.000
_cell.angle_alpha   90.00
_cell.angle_beta   90.00
_cell.angle_gamma   90.00
#
_symmetry.space_group_name_H-M   'P 1'
#
loop_
_entity.id
_entity.type
_entity.pdbx_description
1 polymer ?
#
loop_
_entity_poly.entity_id
_entity_poly.type
_entity_poly.pdbx_seq_one_letter_code
_entity_poly.pdbx_strand_id
1 'polypeptide(L)'
;MRTETKTIKIYNFDELSKDIQKNLIEKEKEYQLEAYCENFLLEDMEEEAKRLLQKYFGDKATFKAVYYDLSYSQGSGAMIEFDLIYYNKHVTIKQYGHYYHENSFTIIENYREELTEKQYKQLKDKIYSINIEFAKIGYNLIDEPCTDDDIIELLKENEYTADGGIY
;
A
#
# COMPACT_ATOMS: atom_id res chain seq x y z
N MET A 1 7.06 57.58 -0.50
CA MET A 1 7.03 56.13 -0.80
C MET A 1 8.49 55.69 -0.85
N ARG A 2 8.91 54.77 -0.01
CA ARG A 2 10.29 54.27 0.01
C ARG A 2 10.29 52.90 -0.68
N THR A 3 11.10 52.75 -1.70
CA THR A 3 11.30 51.46 -2.42
C THR A 3 12.58 50.83 -1.89
N GLU A 4 12.48 49.63 -1.32
CA GLU A 4 13.65 48.83 -0.96
C GLU A 4 13.85 47.74 -2.05
N THR A 5 15.03 47.67 -2.62
CA THR A 5 15.41 46.61 -3.55
C THR A 5 16.15 45.52 -2.76
N LYS A 6 15.58 44.30 -2.71
CA LYS A 6 16.20 43.15 -2.06
C LYS A 6 16.74 42.21 -3.15
N THR A 7 18.05 41.97 -3.14
CA THR A 7 18.66 40.98 -4.04
C THR A 7 18.50 39.59 -3.41
N ILE A 8 17.81 38.68 -4.10
CA ILE A 8 17.67 37.28 -3.72
C ILE A 8 18.62 36.48 -4.60
N LYS A 9 19.43 35.61 -3.98
CA LYS A 9 20.25 34.65 -4.72
C LYS A 9 19.43 33.41 -4.96
N ILE A 10 19.43 32.92 -6.20
CA ILE A 10 18.72 31.73 -6.66
C ILE A 10 19.76 30.63 -6.94
N TYR A 11 19.45 29.41 -6.62
CA TYR A 11 20.30 28.22 -6.72
C TYR A 11 19.56 27.11 -7.42
N ASN A 12 20.27 26.35 -8.25
CA ASN A 12 19.80 25.03 -8.67
C ASN A 12 19.96 24.01 -7.53
N PHE A 13 19.24 22.90 -7.57
CA PHE A 13 19.32 21.87 -6.54
C PHE A 13 20.77 21.45 -6.22
N ASP A 14 21.58 21.20 -7.25
CA ASP A 14 22.98 20.76 -7.11
C ASP A 14 23.91 21.80 -6.47
N GLU A 15 23.52 23.08 -6.44
CA GLU A 15 24.28 24.19 -5.86
C GLU A 15 23.96 24.42 -4.37
N LEU A 16 22.92 23.76 -3.86
CA LEU A 16 22.54 23.81 -2.45
C LEU A 16 23.51 23.02 -1.57
N SER A 17 23.58 23.37 -0.28
CA SER A 17 24.36 22.59 0.68
C SER A 17 23.80 21.16 0.81
N LYS A 18 24.69 20.20 1.15
CA LYS A 18 24.31 18.79 1.29
C LYS A 18 23.18 18.55 2.30
N ASP A 19 23.16 19.32 3.38
CA ASP A 19 22.12 19.21 4.42
C ASP A 19 20.76 19.68 3.86
N ILE A 20 20.73 20.74 3.06
CA ILE A 20 19.52 21.23 2.44
C ILE A 20 19.04 20.27 1.36
N GLN A 21 19.93 19.75 0.51
CA GLN A 21 19.60 18.72 -0.48
C GLN A 21 18.93 17.50 0.18
N LYS A 22 19.54 17.00 1.27
CA LYS A 22 19.00 15.87 2.03
C LYS A 22 17.61 16.14 2.59
N ASN A 23 17.41 17.31 3.21
CA ASN A 23 16.12 17.70 3.75
C ASN A 23 15.03 17.83 2.66
N LEU A 24 15.39 18.30 1.48
CA LEU A 24 14.48 18.41 0.35
C LEU A 24 14.09 17.01 -0.18
N ILE A 25 15.05 16.10 -0.30
CA ILE A 25 14.78 14.72 -0.71
C ILE A 25 13.83 14.03 0.29
N GLU A 26 14.09 14.15 1.59
CA GLU A 26 13.24 13.55 2.63
C GLU A 26 11.81 14.10 2.57
N LYS A 27 11.63 15.41 2.45
CA LYS A 27 10.31 16.04 2.33
C LYS A 27 9.57 15.65 1.06
N GLU A 28 10.28 15.60 -0.07
CA GLU A 28 9.66 15.21 -1.33
C GLU A 28 9.23 13.74 -1.32
N LYS A 29 10.03 12.85 -0.70
CA LYS A 29 9.62 11.44 -0.48
C LYS A 29 8.35 11.33 0.35
N GLU A 30 8.26 12.06 1.46
CA GLU A 30 7.05 12.07 2.29
C GLU A 30 5.84 12.53 1.47
N TYR A 31 6.00 13.61 0.70
CA TYR A 31 4.92 14.13 -0.15
C TYR A 31 4.49 13.14 -1.24
N GLN A 32 5.45 12.51 -1.93
CA GLN A 32 5.16 11.52 -2.98
C GLN A 32 4.50 10.26 -2.40
N LEU A 33 4.92 9.80 -1.21
CA LEU A 33 4.29 8.68 -0.51
C LEU A 33 2.83 9.02 -0.12
N GLU A 34 2.59 10.20 0.44
CA GLU A 34 1.25 10.66 0.81
C GLU A 34 0.34 10.72 -0.43
N ALA A 35 0.82 11.33 -1.52
CA ALA A 35 0.10 11.43 -2.77
C ALA A 35 -0.20 10.04 -3.39
N TYR A 36 0.76 9.10 -3.33
CA TYR A 36 0.56 7.73 -3.76
C TYR A 36 -0.50 7.01 -2.92
N CYS A 37 -0.40 7.09 -1.60
CA CYS A 37 -1.37 6.46 -0.70
C CYS A 37 -2.79 6.98 -0.89
N GLU A 38 -2.95 8.28 -1.16
CA GLU A 38 -4.26 8.89 -1.39
C GLU A 38 -4.88 8.53 -2.73
N ASN A 39 -4.08 8.41 -3.79
CA ASN A 39 -4.60 8.35 -5.15
C ASN A 39 -4.49 6.98 -5.82
N PHE A 40 -3.51 6.16 -5.49
CA PHE A 40 -3.17 4.95 -6.24
C PHE A 40 -3.11 3.67 -5.40
N LEU A 41 -2.74 3.72 -4.13
CA LEU A 41 -2.50 2.54 -3.30
C LEU A 41 -3.69 1.58 -3.28
N LEU A 42 -4.93 2.09 -3.20
CA LEU A 42 -6.12 1.23 -3.18
C LEU A 42 -6.27 0.43 -4.47
N GLU A 43 -6.06 1.07 -5.62
CA GLU A 43 -6.18 0.43 -6.94
C GLU A 43 -5.11 -0.66 -7.10
N ASP A 44 -3.86 -0.36 -6.75
CA ASP A 44 -2.76 -1.31 -6.79
C ASP A 44 -2.99 -2.51 -5.85
N MET A 45 -3.48 -2.26 -4.63
CA MET A 45 -3.85 -3.32 -3.69
C MET A 45 -4.99 -4.19 -4.23
N GLU A 46 -6.00 -3.62 -4.88
CA GLU A 46 -7.08 -4.40 -5.50
C GLU A 46 -6.59 -5.24 -6.68
N GLU A 47 -5.69 -4.72 -7.52
CA GLU A 47 -5.10 -5.48 -8.63
C GLU A 47 -4.26 -6.65 -8.13
N GLU A 48 -3.43 -6.43 -7.13
CA GLU A 48 -2.62 -7.47 -6.51
C GLU A 48 -3.49 -8.54 -5.81
N ALA A 49 -4.58 -8.13 -5.15
CA ALA A 49 -5.53 -9.08 -4.57
C ALA A 49 -6.16 -9.98 -5.65
N LYS A 50 -6.61 -9.41 -6.76
CA LYS A 50 -7.17 -10.16 -7.90
C LYS A 50 -6.13 -11.11 -8.49
N ARG A 51 -4.87 -10.66 -8.62
CA ARG A 51 -3.74 -11.49 -9.10
C ARG A 51 -3.46 -12.67 -8.16
N LEU A 52 -3.46 -12.44 -6.85
CA LEU A 52 -3.28 -13.50 -5.86
C LEU A 52 -4.43 -14.51 -5.89
N LEU A 53 -5.68 -14.05 -5.93
CA LEU A 53 -6.83 -14.94 -6.02
C LEU A 53 -6.78 -15.81 -7.28
N GLN A 54 -6.43 -15.23 -8.41
CA GLN A 54 -6.25 -15.97 -9.66
C GLN A 54 -5.12 -17.01 -9.55
N LYS A 55 -3.98 -16.65 -8.95
CA LYS A 55 -2.85 -17.54 -8.69
C LYS A 55 -3.23 -18.76 -7.84
N TYR A 56 -4.00 -18.56 -6.78
CA TYR A 56 -4.28 -19.58 -5.78
C TYR A 56 -5.56 -20.39 -6.02
N PHE A 57 -6.54 -19.81 -6.66
CA PHE A 57 -7.88 -20.40 -6.82
C PHE A 57 -8.41 -20.39 -8.27
N GLY A 58 -7.77 -19.66 -9.17
CA GLY A 58 -8.24 -19.49 -10.55
C GLY A 58 -9.64 -18.87 -10.57
N ASP A 59 -10.46 -19.28 -11.54
CA ASP A 59 -11.82 -18.77 -11.75
C ASP A 59 -12.81 -19.19 -10.64
N LYS A 60 -12.35 -19.90 -9.60
CA LYS A 60 -13.19 -20.31 -8.47
C LYS A 60 -13.34 -19.21 -7.41
N ALA A 61 -12.52 -18.17 -7.45
CA ALA A 61 -12.59 -17.03 -6.54
C ALA A 61 -13.13 -15.80 -7.24
N THR A 62 -14.01 -15.07 -6.54
CA THR A 62 -14.55 -13.79 -6.99
C THR A 62 -14.20 -12.71 -5.98
N PHE A 63 -13.35 -11.77 -6.37
CA PHE A 63 -12.91 -10.63 -5.56
C PHE A 63 -14.10 -9.76 -5.11
N LYS A 64 -14.04 -9.23 -3.90
CA LYS A 64 -15.02 -8.28 -3.34
C LYS A 64 -14.39 -7.00 -2.85
N ALA A 65 -13.43 -7.09 -1.94
CA ALA A 65 -12.80 -5.93 -1.33
C ALA A 65 -11.42 -6.27 -0.77
N VAL A 66 -10.62 -5.25 -0.51
CA VAL A 66 -9.41 -5.32 0.29
C VAL A 66 -9.56 -4.50 1.56
N TYR A 67 -8.92 -4.95 2.62
CA TYR A 67 -8.81 -4.25 3.90
C TYR A 67 -7.35 -4.24 4.31
N TYR A 68 -6.82 -3.07 4.65
CA TYR A 68 -5.43 -2.94 5.05
C TYR A 68 -5.21 -1.78 6.04
N ASP A 69 -4.19 -1.95 6.84
CA ASP A 69 -3.53 -0.92 7.64
C ASP A 69 -2.03 -1.22 7.56
N LEU A 70 -1.30 -0.35 6.89
CA LEU A 70 0.13 -0.52 6.63
C LEU A 70 1.00 0.40 7.51
N SER A 71 0.49 0.81 8.67
CA SER A 71 1.14 1.74 9.59
C SER A 71 2.27 1.14 10.44
N TYR A 72 2.62 -0.14 10.26
CA TYR A 72 3.57 -0.89 11.10
C TYR A 72 3.19 -0.92 12.60
N SER A 73 1.93 -0.68 12.93
CA SER A 73 1.42 -0.73 14.28
C SER A 73 0.93 -2.13 14.67
N GLN A 74 0.61 -2.33 15.94
CA GLN A 74 0.01 -3.56 16.39
C GLN A 74 -1.38 -3.76 15.73
N GLY A 75 -1.54 -4.85 14.99
CA GLY A 75 -2.77 -5.18 14.26
C GLY A 75 -2.79 -4.69 12.81
N SER A 76 -1.70 -4.06 12.34
CA SER A 76 -1.48 -3.72 10.94
C SER A 76 -1.31 -4.96 10.08
N GLY A 77 -1.61 -4.84 8.79
CA GLY A 77 -1.52 -5.90 7.80
C GLY A 77 -2.51 -5.68 6.67
N ALA A 78 -2.82 -6.74 5.94
CA ALA A 78 -3.82 -6.69 4.88
C ALA A 78 -4.55 -8.03 4.72
N MET A 79 -5.79 -7.97 4.25
CA MET A 79 -6.60 -9.13 3.94
C MET A 79 -7.49 -8.89 2.73
N ILE A 80 -7.89 -9.98 2.08
CA ILE A 80 -8.75 -9.98 0.90
C ILE A 80 -10.11 -10.56 1.27
N GLU A 81 -11.19 -9.85 0.95
CA GLU A 81 -12.56 -10.36 1.02
C GLU A 81 -12.97 -10.88 -0.36
N PHE A 82 -13.49 -12.12 -0.43
CA PHE A 82 -13.86 -12.78 -1.68
C PHE A 82 -14.84 -13.93 -1.47
N ASP A 83 -15.57 -14.29 -2.54
CA ASP A 83 -16.33 -15.52 -2.61
C ASP A 83 -15.50 -16.62 -3.27
N LEU A 84 -15.71 -17.86 -2.85
CA LEU A 84 -14.93 -19.00 -3.34
C LEU A 84 -15.82 -20.24 -3.54
N ILE A 85 -15.61 -20.96 -4.63
CA ILE A 85 -16.12 -22.33 -4.81
C ILE A 85 -15.00 -23.29 -4.38
N TYR A 86 -15.16 -23.90 -3.19
CA TYR A 86 -14.19 -24.81 -2.61
C TYR A 86 -14.81 -26.20 -2.38
N TYR A 87 -14.25 -27.24 -3.02
CA TYR A 87 -14.84 -28.58 -3.06
C TYR A 87 -16.33 -28.59 -3.51
N ASN A 88 -16.68 -27.80 -4.52
CA ASN A 88 -18.04 -27.58 -5.02
C ASN A 88 -19.01 -26.96 -4.00
N LYS A 89 -18.51 -26.32 -2.98
CA LYS A 89 -19.27 -25.62 -1.94
C LYS A 89 -18.99 -24.13 -2.02
N HIS A 90 -20.02 -23.30 -1.84
CA HIS A 90 -19.88 -21.85 -1.81
C HIS A 90 -19.52 -21.37 -0.41
N VAL A 91 -18.39 -20.67 -0.31
CA VAL A 91 -17.93 -20.03 0.93
C VAL A 91 -17.59 -18.59 0.67
N THR A 92 -17.79 -17.74 1.65
CA THR A 92 -17.37 -16.32 1.63
C THR A 92 -16.30 -16.12 2.68
N ILE A 93 -15.18 -15.56 2.27
CA ILE A 93 -14.12 -15.08 3.16
C ILE A 93 -14.40 -13.60 3.41
N LYS A 94 -14.62 -13.24 4.68
CA LYS A 94 -15.02 -11.90 5.07
C LYS A 94 -14.13 -11.36 6.18
N GLN A 95 -13.87 -10.04 6.12
CA GLN A 95 -13.18 -9.33 7.20
C GLN A 95 -13.93 -9.49 8.53
N TYR A 96 -13.17 -9.70 9.61
CA TYR A 96 -13.71 -9.86 10.96
C TYR A 96 -12.85 -9.12 12.00
N GLY A 97 -13.52 -8.37 12.87
CA GLY A 97 -12.87 -7.61 13.93
C GLY A 97 -12.46 -6.19 13.50
N HIS A 98 -11.57 -5.59 14.29
CA HIS A 98 -11.13 -4.20 14.10
C HIS A 98 -9.71 -4.09 13.51
N TYR A 99 -9.04 -5.23 13.35
CA TYR A 99 -7.68 -5.30 12.82
C TYR A 99 -7.68 -5.85 11.40
N TYR A 100 -6.61 -5.60 10.67
CA TYR A 100 -6.46 -6.03 9.27
C TYR A 100 -5.27 -6.99 9.07
N HIS A 101 -4.80 -7.63 10.15
CA HIS A 101 -3.74 -8.62 10.03
C HIS A 101 -4.26 -9.94 9.40
N GLU A 102 -3.35 -10.85 9.12
CA GLU A 102 -3.58 -12.08 8.35
C GLU A 102 -4.64 -13.02 8.91
N ASN A 103 -4.96 -12.91 10.22
CA ASN A 103 -6.02 -13.69 10.88
C ASN A 103 -7.35 -12.94 11.03
N SER A 104 -7.46 -11.70 10.56
CA SER A 104 -8.66 -10.87 10.73
C SER A 104 -9.76 -11.24 9.73
N PHE A 105 -10.03 -12.54 9.59
CA PHE A 105 -11.08 -13.02 8.69
C PHE A 105 -11.93 -14.11 9.33
N THR A 106 -13.13 -14.30 8.77
CA THR A 106 -14.02 -15.44 9.02
C THR A 106 -14.40 -16.12 7.72
N ILE A 107 -14.60 -17.42 7.77
CA ILE A 107 -15.13 -18.22 6.66
C ILE A 107 -16.61 -18.42 6.93
N ILE A 108 -17.45 -17.87 6.06
CA ILE A 108 -18.90 -18.02 6.11
C ILE A 108 -19.29 -19.12 5.13
N GLU A 109 -19.89 -20.16 5.63
CA GLU A 109 -20.35 -21.32 4.88
C GLU A 109 -21.86 -21.24 4.63
N ASN A 110 -22.32 -21.81 3.51
CA ASN A 110 -23.74 -22.03 3.32
C ASN A 110 -24.19 -23.19 4.24
N TYR A 111 -25.19 -22.95 5.07
CA TYR A 111 -25.73 -23.95 6.04
C TYR A 111 -26.16 -25.31 5.43
N ARG A 112 -26.29 -25.37 4.11
CA ARG A 112 -26.62 -26.62 3.39
C ARG A 112 -25.40 -27.35 2.83
N GLU A 113 -24.23 -26.72 2.88
CA GLU A 113 -22.99 -27.16 2.17
C GLU A 113 -21.75 -26.98 3.06
N GLU A 114 -21.83 -27.40 4.33
CA GLU A 114 -20.72 -27.22 5.29
C GLU A 114 -19.45 -27.97 4.86
N LEU A 115 -18.31 -27.37 5.04
CA LEU A 115 -17.01 -28.01 4.85
C LEU A 115 -16.78 -29.06 5.94
N THR A 116 -16.04 -30.11 5.62
CA THR A 116 -15.54 -30.99 6.70
C THR A 116 -14.49 -30.21 7.52
N GLU A 117 -14.29 -30.59 8.78
CA GLU A 117 -13.30 -29.97 9.65
C GLU A 117 -11.91 -29.90 9.00
N LYS A 118 -11.51 -30.97 8.31
CA LYS A 118 -10.24 -31.01 7.56
C LYS A 118 -10.20 -29.99 6.43
N GLN A 119 -11.28 -29.88 5.65
CA GLN A 119 -11.36 -28.91 4.54
C GLN A 119 -11.35 -27.47 5.06
N TYR A 120 -12.10 -27.21 6.13
CA TYR A 120 -12.14 -25.92 6.80
C TYR A 120 -10.74 -25.47 7.27
N LYS A 121 -10.04 -26.36 7.98
CA LYS A 121 -8.67 -26.09 8.44
C LYS A 121 -7.71 -25.81 7.27
N GLN A 122 -7.75 -26.66 6.24
CA GLN A 122 -6.90 -26.45 5.05
C GLN A 122 -7.19 -25.11 4.36
N LEU A 123 -8.45 -24.73 4.23
CA LEU A 123 -8.84 -23.46 3.65
C LEU A 123 -8.37 -22.30 4.52
N LYS A 124 -8.57 -22.36 5.84
CA LYS A 124 -8.13 -21.35 6.78
C LYS A 124 -6.62 -21.12 6.71
N ASP A 125 -5.82 -22.19 6.74
CA ASP A 125 -4.36 -22.12 6.66
C ASP A 125 -3.90 -21.50 5.31
N LYS A 126 -4.61 -21.83 4.23
CA LYS A 126 -4.32 -21.27 2.90
C LYS A 126 -4.63 -19.78 2.81
N ILE A 127 -5.79 -19.35 3.33
CA ILE A 127 -6.17 -17.93 3.36
C ILE A 127 -5.19 -17.13 4.21
N TYR A 128 -4.81 -17.64 5.37
CA TYR A 128 -3.80 -17.06 6.23
C TYR A 128 -2.49 -16.80 5.47
N SER A 129 -2.00 -17.78 4.72
CA SER A 129 -0.77 -17.65 3.92
C SER A 129 -0.92 -16.62 2.79
N ILE A 130 -2.09 -16.54 2.17
CA ILE A 130 -2.38 -15.55 1.12
C ILE A 130 -2.39 -14.14 1.73
N ASN A 131 -3.00 -13.95 2.88
CA ASN A 131 -3.04 -12.64 3.55
C ASN A 131 -1.65 -12.18 4.00
N ILE A 132 -0.77 -13.11 4.44
CA ILE A 132 0.66 -12.78 4.70
C ILE A 132 1.35 -12.28 3.43
N GLU A 133 1.18 -13.00 2.31
CA GLU A 133 1.77 -12.59 1.02
C GLU A 133 1.20 -11.24 0.59
N PHE A 134 -0.09 -11.04 0.73
CA PHE A 134 -0.77 -9.80 0.38
C PHE A 134 -0.32 -8.61 1.24
N ALA A 135 -0.23 -8.78 2.56
CA ALA A 135 0.29 -7.74 3.45
C ALA A 135 1.74 -7.36 3.08
N LYS A 136 2.59 -8.35 2.77
CA LYS A 136 3.97 -8.09 2.32
C LYS A 136 4.02 -7.28 1.02
N ILE A 137 3.12 -7.55 0.08
CA ILE A 137 3.01 -6.75 -1.14
C ILE A 137 2.63 -5.32 -0.78
N GLY A 138 1.62 -5.11 0.08
CA GLY A 138 1.21 -3.78 0.52
C GLY A 138 2.35 -2.99 1.16
N TYR A 139 3.13 -3.60 2.05
CA TYR A 139 4.31 -2.95 2.62
C TYR A 139 5.35 -2.58 1.56
N ASN A 140 5.62 -3.45 0.59
CA ASN A 140 6.56 -3.13 -0.48
C ASN A 140 6.08 -1.94 -1.34
N LEU A 141 4.76 -1.80 -1.56
CA LEU A 141 4.20 -0.69 -2.31
C LEU A 141 4.39 0.66 -1.61
N ILE A 142 4.36 0.70 -0.27
CA ILE A 142 4.55 1.95 0.49
C ILE A 142 6.01 2.22 0.86
N ASP A 143 6.87 1.20 0.90
CA ASP A 143 8.28 1.37 1.29
C ASP A 143 9.13 1.97 0.16
N GLU A 144 8.78 1.73 -1.10
CA GLU A 144 9.55 2.17 -2.27
C GLU A 144 8.65 2.75 -3.38
N PRO A 145 7.81 3.78 -3.10
CA PRO A 145 6.96 4.38 -4.13
C PRO A 145 7.78 5.16 -5.19
N CYS A 146 8.95 5.70 -4.80
CA CYS A 146 9.87 6.44 -5.66
C CYS A 146 11.31 6.20 -5.24
N THR A 147 12.22 6.07 -6.19
CA THR A 147 13.66 6.00 -5.90
C THR A 147 14.25 7.36 -5.58
N ASP A 148 15.43 7.41 -4.92
CA ASP A 148 16.14 8.65 -4.67
C ASP A 148 16.46 9.39 -5.97
N ASP A 149 16.79 8.65 -7.03
CA ASP A 149 17.13 9.23 -8.34
C ASP A 149 15.91 9.92 -8.97
N ASP A 150 14.71 9.30 -8.90
CA ASP A 150 13.48 9.91 -9.40
C ASP A 150 13.15 11.21 -8.64
N ILE A 151 13.30 11.20 -7.31
CA ILE A 151 13.10 12.38 -6.47
C ILE A 151 14.10 13.49 -6.81
N ILE A 152 15.37 13.15 -7.00
CA ILE A 152 16.42 14.12 -7.36
C ILE A 152 16.13 14.75 -8.73
N GLU A 153 15.65 13.97 -9.70
CA GLU A 153 15.26 14.50 -11.01
C GLU A 153 14.11 15.51 -10.89
N LEU A 154 13.08 15.21 -10.12
CA LEU A 154 11.97 16.14 -9.83
C LEU A 154 12.47 17.44 -9.16
N LEU A 155 13.35 17.32 -8.17
CA LEU A 155 13.89 18.47 -7.45
C LEU A 155 14.76 19.36 -8.35
N LYS A 156 15.43 18.82 -9.37
CA LYS A 156 16.25 19.57 -10.32
C LYS A 156 15.45 20.45 -11.28
N GLU A 157 14.15 20.22 -11.40
CA GLU A 157 13.27 21.06 -12.22
C GLU A 157 12.97 22.43 -11.59
N ASN A 158 13.29 22.61 -10.29
CA ASN A 158 12.98 23.81 -9.53
C ASN A 158 14.24 24.66 -9.25
N GLU A 159 13.99 25.95 -9.02
CA GLU A 159 14.96 26.91 -8.50
C GLU A 159 14.69 27.18 -7.02
N TYR A 160 15.74 27.44 -6.24
CA TYR A 160 15.66 27.53 -4.79
C TYR A 160 16.32 28.79 -4.24
N THR A 161 15.84 29.23 -3.08
CA THR A 161 16.57 30.16 -2.19
C THR A 161 17.61 29.39 -1.39
N ALA A 162 18.56 30.09 -0.76
CA ALA A 162 19.67 29.47 -0.02
C ALA A 162 19.26 28.55 1.13
N ASP A 163 18.04 28.68 1.63
CA ASP A 163 17.44 27.86 2.68
C ASP A 163 16.56 26.70 2.14
N GLY A 164 16.53 26.52 0.81
CA GLY A 164 15.78 25.45 0.16
C GLY A 164 14.32 25.79 -0.14
N GLY A 165 13.88 27.03 0.05
CA GLY A 165 12.56 27.45 -0.40
C GLY A 165 12.50 27.49 -1.93
N ILE A 166 11.42 26.98 -2.55
CA ILE A 166 11.17 27.06 -4.00
C ILE A 166 10.96 28.54 -4.37
N TYR A 167 11.60 28.99 -5.45
CA TYR A 167 11.53 30.35 -5.96
C TYR A 167 10.45 30.55 -7.03
#